data_601b474149cad348cbc014b5e4c0186e
#
_entry.id   601b474149cad348cbc014b5e4c0186e
#
_cell.length_a   1.000
_cell.length_b   1.000
_cell.length_c   1.000
_cell.angle_alpha   90.00
_cell.angle_beta   90.00
_cell.angle_gamma   90.00
#
_symmetry.space_group_name_H-M   'P 1'
#
loop_
_entity.id
_entity.type
_entity.pdbx_description
1 polymer ?
#
loop_
_entity_poly.entity_id
_entity_poly.type
_entity_poly.pdbx_seq_one_letter_code
_entity_poly.pdbx_strand_id
1 'polypeptide(L)'
;MAKELLAGKKNDQYRIIIGQNSISQNNIMPLIKGHKKLLLISDTGVPKHVIEKVTTISKECSKVFTIILDQGEKSKSLSNFQSIINFLIDHNFDRSDGIIGIGGGVVGDISGFVASAYLRGISFIQIPTTLLAQVDSSVGGKTAINIPAGKNLVGAFYNPSGVIIDTTVLSSLSSRQLNAGLAEVIKYGFIQNKYLLSLLSKHNNKILDRKH
;
A
#
# COMPACT_ATOMS: atom_id res chain seq x y z
N MET A 1 -12.12 8.14 -15.29
CA MET A 1 -11.24 7.06 -15.77
C MET A 1 -10.01 7.00 -14.89
N ALA A 2 -9.52 5.80 -14.57
CA ALA A 2 -8.26 5.65 -13.86
C ALA A 2 -7.08 6.04 -14.78
N LYS A 3 -6.04 6.66 -14.21
CA LYS A 3 -4.80 6.98 -14.89
C LYS A 3 -3.77 5.90 -14.56
N GLU A 4 -3.03 5.43 -15.55
CA GLU A 4 -1.92 4.50 -15.36
C GLU A 4 -0.59 5.21 -15.55
N LEU A 5 0.35 4.94 -14.65
CA LEU A 5 1.72 5.42 -14.67
C LEU A 5 2.67 4.22 -14.53
N LEU A 6 3.89 4.35 -15.04
CA LEU A 6 4.98 3.41 -14.81
C LEU A 6 6.00 4.04 -13.87
N ALA A 7 6.40 3.31 -12.85
CA ALA A 7 7.47 3.67 -11.93
C ALA A 7 8.55 2.61 -11.92
N GLY A 8 9.74 2.94 -11.42
CA GLY A 8 10.90 2.04 -11.38
C GLY A 8 11.88 2.25 -12.54
N LYS A 9 13.01 1.52 -12.50
CA LYS A 9 14.02 1.53 -13.57
C LYS A 9 13.60 0.57 -14.68
N LYS A 10 14.15 0.75 -15.90
CA LYS A 10 13.78 0.04 -17.12
C LYS A 10 13.59 -1.49 -16.97
N ASN A 11 14.35 -2.13 -16.09
CA ASN A 11 14.28 -3.59 -15.87
C ASN A 11 13.47 -4.00 -14.63
N ASP A 12 12.89 -3.03 -13.91
CA ASP A 12 12.18 -3.24 -12.66
C ASP A 12 11.01 -2.23 -12.55
N GLN A 13 10.28 -2.11 -13.65
CA GLN A 13 9.13 -1.21 -13.76
C GLN A 13 7.87 -1.90 -13.25
N TYR A 14 7.04 -1.12 -12.56
CA TYR A 14 5.74 -1.55 -12.09
C TYR A 14 4.67 -0.50 -12.40
N ARG A 15 3.42 -0.96 -12.42
CA ARG A 15 2.27 -0.11 -12.73
C ARG A 15 1.75 0.58 -11.48
N ILE A 16 1.38 1.85 -11.63
CA ILE A 16 0.62 2.60 -10.63
C ILE A 16 -0.70 3.02 -11.28
N ILE A 17 -1.81 2.52 -10.75
CA ILE A 17 -3.17 2.79 -11.24
C ILE A 17 -3.82 3.75 -10.26
N ILE A 18 -4.22 4.95 -10.71
CA ILE A 18 -4.74 6.03 -9.86
C ILE A 18 -6.11 6.46 -10.34
N GLY A 19 -7.10 6.50 -9.46
CA GLY A 19 -8.42 7.06 -9.78
C GLY A 19 -9.47 6.74 -8.72
N GLN A 20 -10.68 7.24 -8.95
CA GLN A 20 -11.84 6.88 -8.16
C GLN A 20 -12.26 5.44 -8.51
N ASN A 21 -12.64 4.66 -7.51
CA ASN A 21 -13.05 3.26 -7.66
C ASN A 21 -12.01 2.37 -8.38
N SER A 22 -10.71 2.71 -8.23
CA SER A 22 -9.63 1.93 -8.84
C SER A 22 -9.45 0.56 -8.19
N ILE A 23 -9.92 0.34 -6.96
CA ILE A 23 -10.06 -1.01 -6.38
C ILE A 23 -11.19 -1.72 -7.11
N SER A 24 -10.85 -2.40 -8.20
CA SER A 24 -11.81 -3.08 -9.10
C SER A 24 -11.21 -4.36 -9.66
N GLN A 25 -12.08 -5.25 -10.12
CA GLN A 25 -11.68 -6.50 -10.74
C GLN A 25 -10.72 -6.28 -11.92
N ASN A 26 -11.02 -5.31 -12.79
CA ASN A 26 -10.20 -5.01 -13.96
C ASN A 26 -8.76 -4.59 -13.61
N ASN A 27 -8.56 -3.98 -12.44
CA ASN A 27 -7.24 -3.51 -12.02
C ASN A 27 -6.50 -4.54 -11.14
N ILE A 28 -7.23 -5.32 -10.32
CA ILE A 28 -6.64 -6.30 -9.41
C ILE A 28 -6.29 -7.59 -10.16
N MET A 29 -7.21 -8.13 -10.96
CA MET A 29 -7.04 -9.43 -11.62
C MET A 29 -5.76 -9.56 -12.45
N PRO A 30 -5.35 -8.57 -13.25
CA PRO A 30 -4.09 -8.66 -14.01
C PRO A 30 -2.84 -8.78 -13.13
N LEU A 31 -2.89 -8.24 -11.90
CA LEU A 31 -1.76 -8.27 -10.96
C LEU A 31 -1.68 -9.58 -10.17
N ILE A 32 -2.82 -10.25 -9.96
CA ILE A 32 -2.89 -11.48 -9.16
C ILE A 32 -3.02 -12.76 -10.00
N LYS A 33 -3.18 -12.63 -11.30
CA LYS A 33 -3.32 -13.77 -12.21
C LYS A 33 -2.10 -14.70 -12.12
N GLY A 34 -2.38 -15.97 -11.82
CA GLY A 34 -1.34 -17.00 -11.69
C GLY A 34 -0.92 -17.29 -10.26
N HIS A 35 -1.27 -16.45 -9.28
CA HIS A 35 -1.06 -16.75 -7.87
C HIS A 35 -2.10 -17.75 -7.36
N LYS A 36 -1.64 -18.86 -6.78
CA LYS A 36 -2.54 -19.87 -6.18
C LYS A 36 -3.02 -19.44 -4.81
N LYS A 37 -2.16 -18.76 -4.05
CA LYS A 37 -2.46 -18.23 -2.73
C LYS A 37 -2.08 -16.76 -2.65
N LEU A 38 -2.88 -16.01 -1.91
CA LEU A 38 -2.64 -14.61 -1.61
C LEU A 38 -2.79 -14.37 -0.11
N LEU A 39 -1.83 -13.68 0.48
CA LEU A 39 -1.94 -13.15 1.84
C LEU A 39 -2.27 -11.67 1.77
N LEU A 40 -3.45 -11.29 2.24
CA LEU A 40 -3.83 -9.91 2.46
C LEU A 40 -3.35 -9.47 3.85
N ILE A 41 -2.57 -8.41 3.92
CA ILE A 41 -2.13 -7.80 5.16
C ILE A 41 -2.77 -6.41 5.26
N SER A 42 -3.48 -6.15 6.34
CA SER A 42 -4.12 -4.87 6.61
C SER A 42 -4.01 -4.49 8.08
N ASP A 43 -4.58 -3.36 8.46
CA ASP A 43 -4.68 -2.95 9.86
C ASP A 43 -6.11 -2.58 10.27
N THR A 44 -6.33 -2.47 11.59
CA THR A 44 -7.64 -2.15 12.17
C THR A 44 -8.15 -0.75 11.82
N GLY A 45 -7.33 0.12 11.25
CA GLY A 45 -7.71 1.46 10.79
C GLY A 45 -8.28 1.49 9.36
N VAL A 46 -8.14 0.41 8.60
CA VAL A 46 -8.71 0.30 7.25
C VAL A 46 -10.18 -0.09 7.32
N PRO A 47 -11.09 0.62 6.64
CA PRO A 47 -12.51 0.25 6.62
C PRO A 47 -12.74 -1.18 6.11
N LYS A 48 -13.53 -1.95 6.83
CA LYS A 48 -13.78 -3.38 6.52
C LYS A 48 -14.24 -3.60 5.08
N HIS A 49 -15.12 -2.74 4.55
CA HIS A 49 -15.62 -2.87 3.19
C HIS A 49 -14.52 -2.80 2.12
N VAL A 50 -13.41 -2.09 2.38
CA VAL A 50 -12.26 -2.03 1.47
C VAL A 50 -11.53 -3.38 1.44
N ILE A 51 -11.28 -3.95 2.62
CA ILE A 51 -10.64 -5.27 2.75
C ILE A 51 -11.51 -6.35 2.13
N GLU A 52 -12.82 -6.34 2.43
CA GLU A 52 -13.80 -7.28 1.89
C GLU A 52 -13.88 -7.22 0.35
N LYS A 53 -13.86 -6.01 -0.22
CA LYS A 53 -13.87 -5.81 -1.68
C LYS A 53 -12.65 -6.46 -2.33
N VAL A 54 -11.45 -6.21 -1.81
CA VAL A 54 -10.22 -6.82 -2.33
C VAL A 54 -10.23 -8.34 -2.13
N THR A 55 -10.68 -8.80 -0.96
CA THR A 55 -10.80 -10.23 -0.65
C THR A 55 -11.74 -10.94 -1.63
N THR A 56 -12.91 -10.36 -1.89
CA THR A 56 -13.91 -10.95 -2.81
C THR A 56 -13.34 -11.09 -4.22
N ILE A 57 -12.72 -10.03 -4.75
CA ILE A 57 -12.09 -10.05 -6.06
C ILE A 57 -10.96 -11.10 -6.11
N SER A 58 -10.13 -11.15 -5.08
CA SER A 58 -8.98 -12.08 -5.04
C SER A 58 -9.39 -13.54 -4.95
N LYS A 59 -10.52 -13.85 -4.30
CA LYS A 59 -11.07 -15.22 -4.19
C LYS A 59 -11.54 -15.82 -5.50
N GLU A 60 -11.73 -15.01 -6.54
CA GLU A 60 -12.13 -15.52 -7.86
C GLU A 60 -11.04 -16.37 -8.52
N CYS A 61 -9.76 -16.18 -8.16
CA CYS A 61 -8.65 -16.92 -8.80
C CYS A 61 -7.63 -17.50 -7.81
N SER A 62 -7.72 -17.18 -6.50
CA SER A 62 -6.71 -17.57 -5.51
C SER A 62 -7.34 -18.01 -4.19
N LYS A 63 -6.65 -18.87 -3.45
CA LYS A 63 -6.95 -19.10 -2.04
C LYS A 63 -6.44 -17.90 -1.24
N VAL A 64 -7.35 -17.18 -0.56
CA VAL A 64 -7.04 -15.94 0.13
C VAL A 64 -6.98 -16.15 1.63
N PHE A 65 -5.92 -15.64 2.24
CA PHE A 65 -5.72 -15.53 3.69
C PHE A 65 -5.64 -14.06 4.07
N THR A 66 -5.96 -13.72 5.32
CA THR A 66 -5.95 -12.33 5.78
C THR A 66 -5.34 -12.24 7.17
N ILE A 67 -4.42 -11.29 7.34
CA ILE A 67 -3.88 -10.87 8.63
C ILE A 67 -4.24 -9.41 8.85
N ILE A 68 -4.83 -9.12 10.01
CA ILE A 68 -5.17 -7.76 10.45
C ILE A 68 -4.25 -7.39 11.60
N LEU A 69 -3.41 -6.39 11.39
CA LEU A 69 -2.51 -5.83 12.39
C LEU A 69 -3.24 -4.74 13.21
N ASP A 70 -2.70 -4.41 14.35
CA ASP A 70 -3.15 -3.21 15.06
C ASP A 70 -2.74 -1.95 14.30
N GLN A 71 -3.61 -0.95 14.28
CA GLN A 71 -3.29 0.33 13.65
C GLN A 71 -2.13 1.04 14.37
N GLY A 72 -1.18 1.55 13.62
CA GLY A 72 -0.12 2.43 14.10
C GLY A 72 1.28 1.87 13.97
N GLU A 73 2.26 2.75 14.23
CA GLU A 73 3.70 2.50 13.97
C GLU A 73 4.27 1.31 14.76
N LYS A 74 3.67 0.96 15.89
CA LYS A 74 4.10 -0.19 16.73
C LYS A 74 3.97 -1.53 15.98
N SER A 75 3.04 -1.62 15.06
CA SER A 75 2.84 -2.85 14.25
C SER A 75 3.94 -3.11 13.24
N LYS A 76 4.74 -2.10 12.92
CA LYS A 76 5.90 -2.20 12.05
C LYS A 76 7.12 -2.72 12.83
N SER A 77 7.03 -3.95 13.34
CA SER A 77 7.94 -4.55 14.29
C SER A 77 8.55 -5.86 13.80
N LEU A 78 9.71 -6.24 14.40
CA LEU A 78 10.33 -7.53 14.13
C LEU A 78 9.42 -8.70 14.55
N SER A 79 8.65 -8.55 15.63
CA SER A 79 7.71 -9.57 16.11
C SER A 79 6.61 -9.85 15.08
N ASN A 80 5.96 -8.80 14.55
CA ASN A 80 4.94 -8.97 13.51
C ASN A 80 5.55 -9.49 12.21
N PHE A 81 6.74 -9.03 11.82
CA PHE A 81 7.46 -9.56 10.67
C PHE A 81 7.67 -11.08 10.82
N GLN A 82 8.19 -11.55 11.96
CA GLN A 82 8.41 -12.97 12.23
C GLN A 82 7.09 -13.75 12.22
N SER A 83 6.04 -13.22 12.84
CA SER A 83 4.73 -13.87 12.87
C SER A 83 4.14 -14.05 11.46
N ILE A 84 4.30 -13.05 10.58
CA ILE A 84 3.84 -13.15 9.20
C ILE A 84 4.68 -14.17 8.41
N ILE A 85 6.00 -14.20 8.60
CA ILE A 85 6.86 -15.21 7.96
C ILE A 85 6.45 -16.62 8.40
N ASN A 86 6.24 -16.86 9.70
CA ASN A 86 5.78 -18.15 10.21
C ASN A 86 4.42 -18.54 9.59
N PHE A 87 3.48 -17.58 9.51
CA PHE A 87 2.19 -17.83 8.86
C PHE A 87 2.34 -18.30 7.42
N LEU A 88 3.22 -17.67 6.63
CA LEU A 88 3.49 -18.08 5.24
C LEU A 88 4.05 -19.51 5.16
N ILE A 89 4.96 -19.86 6.07
CA ILE A 89 5.54 -21.22 6.17
C ILE A 89 4.46 -22.25 6.51
N ASP A 90 3.68 -22.01 7.56
CA ASP A 90 2.64 -22.92 8.07
C ASP A 90 1.53 -23.19 7.03
N HIS A 91 1.30 -22.21 6.13
CA HIS A 91 0.32 -22.34 5.05
C HIS A 91 0.93 -22.75 3.71
N ASN A 92 2.23 -23.17 3.72
CA ASN A 92 2.95 -23.66 2.54
C ASN A 92 2.89 -22.69 1.35
N PHE A 93 3.11 -21.39 1.60
CA PHE A 93 3.27 -20.43 0.50
C PHE A 93 4.53 -20.74 -0.30
N ASP A 94 4.45 -20.62 -1.61
CA ASP A 94 5.59 -20.83 -2.52
C ASP A 94 5.94 -19.54 -3.30
N ARG A 95 6.94 -19.60 -4.18
CA ARG A 95 7.39 -18.44 -4.95
C ARG A 95 6.38 -17.92 -5.96
N SER A 96 5.39 -18.71 -6.31
CA SER A 96 4.31 -18.30 -7.23
C SER A 96 3.16 -17.61 -6.51
N ASP A 97 3.17 -17.58 -5.18
CA ASP A 97 2.16 -16.92 -4.37
C ASP A 97 2.50 -15.44 -4.14
N GLY A 98 1.59 -14.66 -3.56
CA GLY A 98 1.79 -13.23 -3.40
C GLY A 98 1.23 -12.64 -2.12
N ILE A 99 1.64 -11.40 -1.84
CA ILE A 99 1.16 -10.58 -0.72
C ILE A 99 0.46 -9.33 -1.28
N ILE A 100 -0.68 -8.98 -0.69
CA ILE A 100 -1.36 -7.70 -0.94
C ILE A 100 -1.37 -6.90 0.36
N GLY A 101 -0.64 -5.78 0.39
CA GLY A 101 -0.68 -4.82 1.50
C GLY A 101 -1.80 -3.79 1.29
N ILE A 102 -2.79 -3.75 2.18
CA ILE A 102 -3.94 -2.84 2.12
C ILE A 102 -3.91 -1.94 3.34
N GLY A 103 -3.42 -0.70 3.21
CA GLY A 103 -3.29 0.17 4.38
C GLY A 103 -2.46 1.42 4.16
N GLY A 104 -2.06 2.05 5.25
CA GLY A 104 -1.11 3.15 5.26
C GLY A 104 0.34 2.71 5.07
N GLY A 105 1.28 3.62 5.24
CA GLY A 105 2.72 3.34 5.08
C GLY A 105 3.23 2.21 5.97
N VAL A 106 2.70 2.06 7.18
CA VAL A 106 3.06 0.96 8.10
C VAL A 106 2.78 -0.41 7.47
N VAL A 107 1.56 -0.60 6.94
CA VAL A 107 1.17 -1.85 6.28
C VAL A 107 2.00 -2.07 5.01
N GLY A 108 2.17 -1.03 4.20
CA GLY A 108 2.98 -1.12 2.98
C GLY A 108 4.41 -1.55 3.25
N ASP A 109 5.05 -0.91 4.24
CA ASP A 109 6.44 -1.19 4.60
C ASP A 109 6.65 -2.61 5.12
N ILE A 110 5.84 -3.06 6.10
CA ILE A 110 5.99 -4.41 6.64
C ILE A 110 5.64 -5.48 5.61
N SER A 111 4.59 -5.29 4.82
CA SER A 111 4.17 -6.23 3.78
C SER A 111 5.23 -6.39 2.70
N GLY A 112 5.78 -5.27 2.24
CA GLY A 112 6.84 -5.28 1.23
C GLY A 112 8.14 -5.88 1.77
N PHE A 113 8.49 -5.63 3.03
CA PHE A 113 9.68 -6.23 3.63
C PHE A 113 9.52 -7.73 3.83
N VAL A 114 8.35 -8.20 4.29
CA VAL A 114 8.03 -9.64 4.33
C VAL A 114 8.16 -10.27 2.94
N ALA A 115 7.55 -9.65 1.93
CA ALA A 115 7.62 -10.14 0.56
C ALA A 115 9.05 -10.23 0.03
N SER A 116 9.89 -9.25 0.36
CA SER A 116 11.32 -9.23 -0.05
C SER A 116 12.14 -10.34 0.57
N ALA A 117 11.83 -10.69 1.83
CA ALA A 117 12.60 -11.63 2.62
C ALA A 117 12.14 -13.08 2.43
N TYR A 118 10.84 -13.32 2.30
CA TYR A 118 10.27 -14.66 2.16
C TYR A 118 10.72 -15.31 0.85
N LEU A 119 11.33 -16.49 0.94
CA LEU A 119 11.90 -17.24 -0.21
C LEU A 119 12.82 -16.40 -1.12
N ARG A 120 13.43 -15.33 -0.60
CA ARG A 120 14.27 -14.34 -1.32
C ARG A 120 13.48 -13.48 -2.33
N GLY A 121 12.19 -13.34 -2.13
CA GLY A 121 11.31 -12.50 -2.92
C GLY A 121 10.10 -13.24 -3.48
N ILE A 122 8.90 -12.75 -3.14
CA ILE A 122 7.62 -13.16 -3.72
C ILE A 122 6.84 -11.93 -4.20
N SER A 123 5.83 -12.13 -5.03
CA SER A 123 5.01 -11.03 -5.56
C SER A 123 4.41 -10.18 -4.45
N PHE A 124 4.47 -8.86 -4.62
CA PHE A 124 3.92 -7.87 -3.70
C PHE A 124 3.08 -6.85 -4.44
N ILE A 125 1.85 -6.62 -3.99
CA ILE A 125 0.93 -5.62 -4.52
C ILE A 125 0.57 -4.67 -3.39
N GLN A 126 0.48 -3.37 -3.69
CA GLN A 126 0.17 -2.37 -2.69
C GLN A 126 -1.12 -1.63 -3.01
N ILE A 127 -2.00 -1.52 -2.01
CA ILE A 127 -3.25 -0.76 -2.07
C ILE A 127 -3.20 0.27 -0.93
N PRO A 128 -2.61 1.46 -1.18
CA PRO A 128 -2.45 2.50 -0.16
C PRO A 128 -3.79 3.16 0.16
N THR A 129 -4.13 3.23 1.46
CA THR A 129 -5.42 3.77 1.92
C THR A 129 -5.32 5.11 2.64
N THR A 130 -4.11 5.62 2.91
CA THR A 130 -3.89 6.96 3.46
C THR A 130 -3.33 7.90 2.40
N LEU A 131 -3.60 9.20 2.51
CA LEU A 131 -3.05 10.19 1.56
C LEU A 131 -1.53 10.13 1.52
N LEU A 132 -0.86 10.07 2.69
CA LEU A 132 0.59 9.95 2.79
C LEU A 132 1.11 8.72 2.01
N ALA A 133 0.43 7.58 2.14
CA ALA A 133 0.84 6.39 1.42
C ALA A 133 0.58 6.51 -0.09
N GLN A 134 -0.50 7.16 -0.50
CA GLN A 134 -0.83 7.35 -1.92
C GLN A 134 0.15 8.28 -2.65
N VAL A 135 0.67 9.30 -1.96
CA VAL A 135 1.53 10.31 -2.59
C VAL A 135 3.03 10.10 -2.37
N ASP A 136 3.41 9.25 -1.42
CA ASP A 136 4.82 9.07 -1.04
C ASP A 136 5.18 7.60 -0.81
N SER A 137 4.77 6.97 0.31
CA SER A 137 5.38 5.72 0.78
C SER A 137 5.08 4.50 -0.10
N SER A 138 4.05 4.52 -0.96
CA SER A 138 3.78 3.42 -1.90
C SER A 138 4.66 3.43 -3.14
N VAL A 139 5.52 4.44 -3.31
CA VAL A 139 6.35 4.61 -4.50
C VAL A 139 7.83 4.60 -4.10
N GLY A 140 8.65 3.91 -4.90
CA GLY A 140 10.10 3.86 -4.72
C GLY A 140 10.62 2.64 -3.97
N GLY A 141 9.75 1.68 -3.63
CA GLY A 141 10.14 0.35 -3.13
C GLY A 141 10.82 0.33 -1.77
N LYS A 142 10.76 1.41 -1.00
CA LYS A 142 11.30 1.44 0.36
C LYS A 142 10.42 0.63 1.28
N THR A 143 10.94 -0.45 1.83
CA THR A 143 10.21 -1.33 2.77
C THR A 143 11.07 -1.58 3.99
N ALA A 144 10.49 -1.53 5.18
CA ALA A 144 11.26 -1.64 6.41
C ALA A 144 10.40 -2.01 7.63
N ILE A 145 11.08 -2.36 8.70
CA ILE A 145 10.52 -2.48 10.04
C ILE A 145 11.31 -1.62 11.03
N ASN A 146 10.71 -1.39 12.20
CA ASN A 146 11.35 -0.71 13.31
C ASN A 146 11.95 -1.74 14.28
N ILE A 147 13.07 -1.37 14.87
CA ILE A 147 13.74 -2.12 15.93
C ILE A 147 13.97 -1.18 17.12
N PRO A 148 14.33 -1.69 18.31
CA PRO A 148 14.57 -0.83 19.48
C PRO A 148 15.59 0.28 19.27
N ALA A 149 16.58 0.06 18.38
CA ALA A 149 17.60 1.04 18.07
C ALA A 149 17.10 2.21 17.19
N GLY A 150 15.97 2.07 16.48
CA GLY A 150 15.44 3.14 15.65
C GLY A 150 14.43 2.68 14.62
N LYS A 151 13.82 3.67 13.95
CA LYS A 151 12.84 3.46 12.88
C LYS A 151 13.54 3.18 11.55
N ASN A 152 12.96 2.26 10.76
CA ASN A 152 13.35 1.96 9.37
C ASN A 152 14.81 1.51 9.19
N LEU A 153 15.45 1.01 10.24
CA LEU A 153 16.85 0.59 10.17
C LEU A 153 17.04 -0.79 9.52
N VAL A 154 16.00 -1.60 9.49
CA VAL A 154 16.00 -2.94 8.90
C VAL A 154 14.96 -2.99 7.81
N GLY A 155 15.37 -3.29 6.58
CA GLY A 155 14.48 -3.28 5.43
C GLY A 155 15.17 -3.61 4.11
N ALA A 156 14.45 -3.45 3.03
CA ALA A 156 14.93 -3.69 1.68
C ALA A 156 14.34 -2.65 0.70
N PHE A 157 15.03 -2.45 -0.41
CA PHE A 157 14.43 -1.84 -1.59
C PHE A 157 13.75 -2.94 -2.39
N TYR A 158 12.43 -2.98 -2.37
CA TYR A 158 11.64 -4.01 -3.03
C TYR A 158 10.44 -3.40 -3.73
N ASN A 159 10.47 -3.35 -5.05
CA ASN A 159 9.40 -2.78 -5.84
C ASN A 159 8.17 -3.71 -5.83
N PRO A 160 6.95 -3.16 -5.69
CA PRO A 160 5.74 -3.95 -5.85
C PRO A 160 5.55 -4.35 -7.33
N SER A 161 4.81 -5.42 -7.58
CA SER A 161 4.34 -5.78 -8.92
C SER A 161 3.31 -4.78 -9.47
N GLY A 162 2.64 -4.05 -8.57
CA GLY A 162 1.72 -2.97 -8.90
C GLY A 162 1.21 -2.24 -7.67
N VAL A 163 0.78 -1.00 -7.88
CA VAL A 163 0.15 -0.14 -6.88
C VAL A 163 -1.22 0.30 -7.38
N ILE A 164 -2.27 0.11 -6.56
CA ILE A 164 -3.63 0.54 -6.90
C ILE A 164 -4.06 1.63 -5.92
N ILE A 165 -4.13 2.85 -6.41
CA ILE A 165 -4.49 4.05 -5.66
C ILE A 165 -5.94 4.40 -5.94
N ASP A 166 -6.83 4.10 -4.99
CA ASP A 166 -8.23 4.49 -5.04
C ASP A 166 -8.45 5.74 -4.19
N THR A 167 -8.77 6.85 -4.82
CA THR A 167 -8.94 8.12 -4.10
C THR A 167 -10.22 8.16 -3.26
N THR A 168 -11.18 7.29 -3.50
CA THR A 168 -12.44 7.25 -2.72
C THR A 168 -12.22 6.79 -1.28
N VAL A 169 -11.18 6.00 -1.01
CA VAL A 169 -10.86 5.52 0.35
C VAL A 169 -10.42 6.65 1.29
N LEU A 170 -9.98 7.79 0.74
CA LEU A 170 -9.54 8.95 1.52
C LEU A 170 -10.68 9.57 2.34
N SER A 171 -11.93 9.36 1.95
CA SER A 171 -13.11 9.85 2.68
C SER A 171 -13.21 9.32 4.11
N SER A 172 -12.61 8.17 4.39
CA SER A 172 -12.58 7.53 5.70
C SER A 172 -11.51 8.06 6.66
N LEU A 173 -10.56 8.86 6.16
CA LEU A 173 -9.43 9.33 6.96
C LEU A 173 -9.87 10.36 8.01
N SER A 174 -9.22 10.35 9.16
CA SER A 174 -9.30 11.47 10.10
C SER A 174 -8.63 12.73 9.53
N SER A 175 -9.01 13.90 10.01
CA SER A 175 -8.37 15.16 9.60
C SER A 175 -6.87 15.16 9.87
N ARG A 176 -6.42 14.52 10.97
CA ARG A 176 -5.00 14.37 11.28
C ARG A 176 -4.25 13.56 10.21
N GLN A 177 -4.83 12.46 9.76
CA GLN A 177 -4.21 11.61 8.71
C GLN A 177 -4.20 12.32 7.35
N LEU A 178 -5.26 13.05 7.04
CA LEU A 178 -5.32 13.85 5.82
C LEU A 178 -4.24 14.93 5.82
N ASN A 179 -4.12 15.69 6.91
CA ASN A 179 -3.13 16.75 7.07
C ASN A 179 -1.70 16.22 7.01
N ALA A 180 -1.44 15.04 7.55
CA ALA A 180 -0.12 14.40 7.44
C ALA A 180 0.26 14.12 5.97
N GLY A 181 -0.68 13.65 5.16
CA GLY A 181 -0.45 13.46 3.72
C GLY A 181 -0.35 14.77 2.95
N LEU A 182 -1.15 15.79 3.32
CA LEU A 182 -1.08 17.12 2.69
C LEU A 182 0.28 17.79 2.89
N ALA A 183 0.95 17.57 4.02
CA ALA A 183 2.31 18.07 4.23
C ALA A 183 3.29 17.59 3.15
N GLU A 184 3.21 16.32 2.74
CA GLU A 184 4.01 15.78 1.64
C GLU A 184 3.61 16.37 0.29
N VAL A 185 2.31 16.55 0.03
CA VAL A 185 1.85 17.19 -1.21
C VAL A 185 2.37 18.63 -1.29
N ILE A 186 2.35 19.38 -0.19
CA ILE A 186 2.90 20.73 -0.10
C ILE A 186 4.42 20.70 -0.34
N LYS A 187 5.13 19.76 0.26
CA LYS A 187 6.58 19.57 0.03
C LYS A 187 6.90 19.44 -1.46
N TYR A 188 6.18 18.60 -2.20
CA TYR A 188 6.36 18.46 -3.64
C TYR A 188 6.04 19.75 -4.41
N GLY A 189 5.06 20.51 -3.95
CA GLY A 189 4.76 21.83 -4.50
C GLY A 189 5.94 22.80 -4.39
N PHE A 190 6.62 22.83 -3.26
CA PHE A 190 7.81 23.66 -3.07
C PHE A 190 9.03 23.19 -3.85
N ILE A 191 9.25 21.87 -3.95
CA ILE A 191 10.45 21.30 -4.57
C ILE A 191 10.37 21.37 -6.09
N GLN A 192 9.20 21.01 -6.69
CA GLN A 192 9.13 20.76 -8.14
C GLN A 192 7.97 21.41 -8.85
N ASN A 193 6.86 21.74 -8.17
CA ASN A 193 5.61 22.07 -8.88
C ASN A 193 4.86 23.22 -8.24
N LYS A 194 5.24 24.46 -8.57
CA LYS A 194 4.56 25.68 -8.11
C LYS A 194 3.06 25.72 -8.46
N TYR A 195 2.66 25.08 -9.56
CA TYR A 195 1.25 24.98 -9.95
C TYR A 195 0.45 24.17 -8.92
N LEU A 196 1.05 23.12 -8.33
CA LEU A 196 0.41 22.36 -7.26
C LEU A 196 0.11 23.24 -6.03
N LEU A 197 1.03 24.14 -5.64
CA LEU A 197 0.78 25.09 -4.55
C LEU A 197 -0.39 26.03 -4.87
N SER A 198 -0.45 26.53 -6.09
CA SER A 198 -1.55 27.37 -6.56
C SER A 198 -2.91 26.64 -6.49
N LEU A 199 -2.96 25.36 -6.90
CA LEU A 199 -4.15 24.52 -6.78
C LEU A 199 -4.58 24.32 -5.33
N LEU A 200 -3.63 24.00 -4.45
CA LEU A 200 -3.89 23.82 -3.02
C LEU A 200 -4.46 25.08 -2.38
N SER A 201 -3.85 26.23 -2.67
CA SER A 201 -4.33 27.54 -2.18
C SER A 201 -5.75 27.84 -2.67
N LYS A 202 -6.01 27.65 -3.96
CA LYS A 202 -7.32 27.92 -4.58
C LYS A 202 -8.44 27.02 -4.05
N HIS A 203 -8.12 25.79 -3.68
CA HIS A 203 -9.10 24.78 -3.29
C HIS A 203 -9.01 24.38 -1.81
N ASN A 204 -8.32 25.14 -0.98
CA ASN A 204 -8.07 24.82 0.42
C ASN A 204 -9.33 24.39 1.19
N ASN A 205 -10.41 25.17 1.11
CA ASN A 205 -11.66 24.85 1.81
C ASN A 205 -12.28 23.52 1.32
N LYS A 206 -12.26 23.26 -0.01
CA LYS A 206 -12.78 22.00 -0.56
C LYS A 206 -11.96 20.79 -0.14
N ILE A 207 -10.64 20.95 -0.05
CA ILE A 207 -9.74 19.89 0.37
C ILE A 207 -10.00 19.54 1.84
N LEU A 208 -10.11 20.55 2.71
CA LEU A 208 -10.38 20.36 4.14
C LEU A 208 -11.79 19.81 4.39
N ASP A 209 -12.78 20.28 3.64
CA ASP A 209 -14.18 19.81 3.73
C ASP A 209 -14.40 18.46 3.02
N ARG A 210 -13.39 17.92 2.33
CA ARG A 210 -13.47 16.68 1.52
C ARG A 210 -14.58 16.72 0.46
N LYS A 211 -14.93 17.89 -0.01
CA LYS A 211 -15.90 18.09 -1.10
C LYS A 211 -15.18 17.97 -2.44
N HIS A 212 -15.67 17.07 -3.27
CA HIS A 212 -15.18 16.83 -4.63
C HIS A 212 -15.70 17.86 -5.63
#